data_3ae6987139e78330c430fee8c50684cf
#
_entry.id   3ae6987139e78330c430fee8c50684cf
#
_cell.length_a   1.000
_cell.length_b   1.000
_cell.length_c   1.000
_cell.angle_alpha   90.00
_cell.angle_beta   90.00
_cell.angle_gamma   90.00
#
_symmetry.space_group_name_H-M   'P 1'
#
loop_
_entity.id
_entity.type
_entity.pdbx_description
1 polymer ?
#
loop_
_entity_poly.entity_id
_entity_poly.type
_entity_poly.pdbx_seq_one_letter_code
_entity_poly.pdbx_strand_id
1 'polypeptide(L)'
;MQKADTLIHTKLRQPFTRQELVSRPRLHEQIARGLCGPLTLITAPAGFGKTTLVAAGITGPGMPVAWLSLDRNDNQVERFLRYLVAALQEVDHTIGSEASQLFLASQQAPAETVLTSLINDLDIAGRETALVLDDYQFISNQAVHEAVAFLI
;
A
#
# COMPACT_ATOMS: atom_id res chain seq x y z
N MET A 1 26.88 -4.75 -13.84
CA MET A 1 26.08 -5.70 -13.00
C MET A 1 25.30 -4.86 -12.00
N GLN A 2 24.08 -4.48 -12.35
CA GLN A 2 23.23 -3.68 -11.48
C GLN A 2 22.67 -4.56 -10.38
N LYS A 3 22.84 -4.12 -9.12
CA LYS A 3 22.15 -4.70 -7.97
C LYS A 3 20.65 -4.60 -8.25
N ALA A 4 19.99 -5.76 -8.41
CA ALA A 4 18.54 -5.81 -8.26
C ALA A 4 18.25 -5.14 -6.90
N ASP A 5 17.43 -4.08 -6.91
CA ASP A 5 17.09 -3.34 -5.70
C ASP A 5 16.33 -4.31 -4.79
N THR A 6 17.03 -4.88 -3.83
CA THR A 6 16.46 -5.89 -2.93
C THR A 6 15.43 -5.19 -2.06
N LEU A 7 14.17 -5.55 -2.23
CA LEU A 7 13.08 -4.97 -1.45
C LEU A 7 13.21 -5.32 0.05
N ILE A 8 12.93 -4.35 0.89
CA ILE A 8 12.89 -4.54 2.34
C ILE A 8 11.52 -5.12 2.72
N HIS A 9 11.44 -6.41 2.94
CA HIS A 9 10.18 -7.12 3.22
C HIS A 9 9.45 -6.63 4.49
N THR A 10 10.16 -6.05 5.45
CA THR A 10 9.51 -5.47 6.64
C THR A 10 8.60 -4.30 6.32
N LYS A 11 8.81 -3.61 5.19
CA LYS A 11 7.92 -2.54 4.71
C LYS A 11 6.58 -3.05 4.19
N LEU A 12 6.52 -4.33 3.80
CA LEU A 12 5.36 -4.98 3.19
C LEU A 12 4.50 -5.72 4.23
N ARG A 13 4.85 -5.63 5.50
CA ARG A 13 4.15 -6.35 6.56
C ARG A 13 3.38 -5.39 7.44
N GLN A 14 2.12 -5.76 7.68
CA GLN A 14 1.33 -5.11 8.72
C GLN A 14 2.05 -5.24 10.08
N PRO A 15 2.24 -4.15 10.83
CA PRO A 15 2.87 -4.20 12.13
C PRO A 15 2.09 -5.09 13.11
N PHE A 16 2.81 -5.83 13.93
CA PHE A 16 2.21 -6.62 15.00
C PHE A 16 1.59 -5.67 16.04
N THR A 17 0.32 -5.88 16.33
CA THR A 17 -0.35 -5.18 17.42
C THR A 17 -0.15 -5.97 18.73
N ARG A 18 0.30 -5.29 19.79
CA ARG A 18 0.41 -5.89 21.11
C ARG A 18 -1.00 -6.17 21.68
N GLN A 19 -1.16 -7.25 22.46
CA GLN A 19 -2.44 -7.65 23.03
C GLN A 19 -3.04 -6.63 24.04
N GLU A 20 -2.22 -5.72 24.56
CA GLU A 20 -2.61 -4.70 25.55
C GLU A 20 -2.87 -3.32 24.93
N LEU A 21 -3.57 -3.27 23.79
CA LEU A 21 -3.94 -2.00 23.19
C LEU A 21 -5.16 -1.41 23.90
N VAL A 22 -5.11 -0.09 24.11
CA VAL A 22 -6.30 0.67 24.51
C VAL A 22 -7.34 0.54 23.41
N SER A 23 -8.43 -0.16 23.70
CA SER A 23 -9.53 -0.32 22.75
C SER A 23 -10.14 1.05 22.41
N ARG A 24 -10.32 1.30 21.11
CA ARG A 24 -10.95 2.53 20.58
C ARG A 24 -12.10 2.18 19.63
N PRO A 25 -13.21 1.61 20.14
CA PRO A 25 -14.29 1.07 19.31
C PRO A 25 -14.82 2.06 18.29
N ARG A 26 -15.04 3.31 18.70
CA ARG A 26 -15.52 4.39 17.82
C ARG A 26 -14.59 4.60 16.60
N LEU A 27 -13.28 4.59 16.81
CA LEU A 27 -12.32 4.79 15.71
C LEU A 27 -12.24 3.56 14.81
N HIS A 28 -12.35 2.35 15.37
CA HIS A 28 -12.43 1.12 14.58
C HIS A 28 -13.68 1.08 13.71
N GLU A 29 -14.85 1.53 14.23
CA GLU A 29 -16.07 1.67 13.43
C GLU A 29 -15.92 2.69 12.30
N GLN A 30 -15.18 3.78 12.54
CA GLN A 30 -14.91 4.77 11.50
C GLN A 30 -14.01 4.19 10.41
N ILE A 31 -12.97 3.42 10.78
CA ILE A 31 -12.12 2.72 9.80
C ILE A 31 -12.96 1.72 9.00
N ALA A 32 -13.76 0.89 9.67
CA ALA A 32 -14.61 -0.09 8.99
C ALA A 32 -15.58 0.55 7.99
N ARG A 33 -16.16 1.69 8.33
CA ARG A 33 -16.98 2.47 7.40
C ARG A 33 -16.17 3.07 6.25
N GLY A 34 -14.97 3.54 6.55
CA GLY A 34 -14.05 4.08 5.55
C GLY A 34 -13.62 3.06 4.50
N LEU A 35 -13.47 1.79 4.89
CA LEU A 35 -13.11 0.69 3.99
C LEU A 35 -14.19 0.38 2.93
N CYS A 36 -15.42 0.86 3.13
CA CYS A 36 -16.48 0.76 2.12
C CYS A 36 -16.37 1.84 1.02
N GLY A 37 -15.46 2.80 1.18
CA GLY A 37 -15.22 3.87 0.22
C GLY A 37 -13.88 3.71 -0.51
N PRO A 38 -13.66 4.51 -1.56
CA PRO A 38 -12.43 4.41 -2.36
C PRO A 38 -11.18 4.90 -1.60
N LEU A 39 -11.33 5.81 -0.64
CA LEU A 39 -10.22 6.38 0.12
C LEU A 39 -10.61 6.68 1.56
N THR A 40 -9.73 6.34 2.49
CA THR A 40 -9.79 6.77 3.89
C THR A 40 -8.48 7.44 4.28
N LEU A 41 -8.54 8.70 4.68
CA LEU A 41 -7.38 9.45 5.15
C LEU A 41 -7.38 9.54 6.68
N ILE A 42 -6.31 9.07 7.31
CA ILE A 42 -6.14 9.12 8.77
C ILE A 42 -4.98 10.06 9.10
N THR A 43 -5.30 11.15 9.77
CA THR A 43 -4.32 12.17 10.16
C THR A 43 -4.27 12.32 11.68
N ALA A 44 -3.08 12.41 12.23
CA ALA A 44 -2.84 12.75 13.62
C ALA A 44 -1.35 13.13 13.79
N PRO A 45 -0.97 13.84 14.85
CA PRO A 45 0.45 14.10 15.14
C PRO A 45 1.26 12.81 15.29
N ALA A 46 2.59 12.92 15.17
CA ALA A 46 3.48 11.79 15.40
C ALA A 46 3.30 11.23 16.82
N GLY A 47 3.38 9.90 16.95
CA GLY A 47 3.23 9.22 18.25
C GLY A 47 1.80 8.99 18.75
N PHE A 48 0.77 9.44 18.02
CA PHE A 48 -0.64 9.26 18.41
C PHE A 48 -1.22 7.88 18.03
N GLY A 49 -0.38 6.95 17.58
CA GLY A 49 -0.76 5.56 17.36
C GLY A 49 -1.57 5.32 16.09
N LYS A 50 -1.39 6.12 15.03
CA LYS A 50 -2.08 5.94 13.72
C LYS A 50 -1.88 4.53 13.17
N THR A 51 -0.63 4.13 13.01
CA THR A 51 -0.24 2.80 12.49
C THR A 51 -0.88 1.68 13.30
N THR A 52 -0.80 1.77 14.63
CA THR A 52 -1.39 0.79 15.55
C THR A 52 -2.91 0.74 15.43
N LEU A 53 -3.56 1.90 15.32
CA LEU A 53 -5.01 2.00 15.15
C LEU A 53 -5.47 1.35 13.85
N VAL A 54 -4.78 1.64 12.74
CA VAL A 54 -5.09 1.05 11.43
C VAL A 54 -4.86 -0.45 11.45
N ALA A 55 -3.69 -0.89 11.95
CA ALA A 55 -3.36 -2.30 12.04
C ALA A 55 -4.36 -3.10 12.88
N ALA A 56 -4.88 -2.53 13.97
CA ALA A 56 -5.89 -3.16 14.80
C ALA A 56 -7.31 -3.07 14.20
N GLY A 57 -7.65 -1.96 13.53
CA GLY A 57 -8.99 -1.71 13.00
C GLY A 57 -9.30 -2.40 11.67
N ILE A 58 -8.27 -2.74 10.90
CA ILE A 58 -8.40 -3.37 9.57
C ILE A 58 -8.49 -4.90 9.66
N THR A 59 -8.20 -5.49 10.82
CA THR A 59 -8.28 -6.93 11.07
C THR A 59 -9.75 -7.40 11.15
N GLY A 60 -10.45 -7.39 10.02
CA GLY A 60 -11.78 -7.98 9.87
C GLY A 60 -11.71 -9.28 9.06
N PRO A 61 -12.58 -10.27 9.32
CA PRO A 61 -12.61 -11.48 8.50
C PRO A 61 -13.05 -11.13 7.08
N GLY A 62 -12.18 -11.35 6.12
CA GLY A 62 -12.55 -11.44 4.71
C GLY A 62 -11.93 -10.44 3.73
N MET A 63 -11.40 -9.30 4.17
CA MET A 63 -10.75 -8.36 3.26
C MET A 63 -9.23 -8.50 3.34
N PRO A 64 -8.55 -8.92 2.26
CA PRO A 64 -7.10 -8.93 2.21
C PRO A 64 -6.52 -7.52 2.35
N VAL A 65 -5.38 -7.42 3.02
CA VAL A 65 -4.70 -6.14 3.27
C VAL A 65 -3.30 -6.16 2.67
N ALA A 66 -3.07 -5.33 1.68
CA ALA A 66 -1.75 -4.99 1.18
C ALA A 66 -1.20 -3.84 2.03
N TRP A 67 -0.06 -4.03 2.69
CA TRP A 67 0.56 -3.02 3.53
C TRP A 67 1.86 -2.51 2.94
N LEU A 68 2.04 -1.20 2.92
CA LEU A 68 3.28 -0.55 2.51
C LEU A 68 3.62 0.58 3.49
N SER A 69 4.70 0.38 4.26
CA SER A 69 5.30 1.44 5.09
C SER A 69 6.26 2.27 4.26
N LEU A 70 5.99 3.55 4.14
CA LEU A 70 6.73 4.48 3.30
C LEU A 70 7.85 5.19 4.06
N ASP A 71 8.89 5.58 3.34
CA ASP A 71 9.96 6.44 3.81
C ASP A 71 10.35 7.48 2.74
N ARG A 72 11.33 8.34 3.07
CA ARG A 72 11.76 9.42 2.17
C ARG A 72 12.33 8.92 0.82
N ASN A 73 12.86 7.70 0.77
CA ASN A 73 13.41 7.14 -0.47
C ASN A 73 12.31 6.74 -1.45
N ASP A 74 11.08 6.52 -0.97
CA ASP A 74 9.92 6.19 -1.79
C ASP A 74 9.35 7.40 -2.55
N ASN A 75 9.99 8.57 -2.44
CA ASN A 75 9.78 9.71 -3.34
C ASN A 75 10.30 9.47 -4.77
N GLN A 76 11.06 8.41 -5.00
CA GLN A 76 11.39 7.95 -6.34
C GLN A 76 10.22 7.12 -6.87
N VAL A 77 9.56 7.60 -7.94
CA VAL A 77 8.32 6.99 -8.48
C VAL A 77 8.51 5.51 -8.82
N GLU A 78 9.61 5.16 -9.48
CA GLU A 78 9.89 3.76 -9.83
C GLU A 78 10.02 2.88 -8.58
N ARG A 79 10.73 3.36 -7.56
CA ARG A 79 10.86 2.66 -6.29
C ARG A 79 9.51 2.49 -5.59
N PHE A 80 8.71 3.55 -5.54
CA PHE A 80 7.35 3.50 -5.01
C PHE A 80 6.50 2.44 -5.72
N LEU A 81 6.50 2.46 -7.06
CA LEU A 81 5.73 1.50 -7.85
C LEU A 81 6.20 0.06 -7.65
N ARG A 82 7.50 -0.19 -7.53
CA ARG A 82 8.04 -1.53 -7.22
C ARG A 82 7.54 -2.04 -5.87
N TYR A 83 7.54 -1.20 -4.84
CA TYR A 83 7.01 -1.55 -3.52
C TYR A 83 5.49 -1.72 -3.54
N LEU A 84 4.77 -0.91 -4.29
CA LEU A 84 3.32 -1.03 -4.47
C LEU A 84 2.94 -2.39 -5.09
N VAL A 85 3.61 -2.77 -6.19
CA VAL A 85 3.44 -4.09 -6.81
C VAL A 85 3.74 -5.20 -5.81
N ALA A 86 4.86 -5.12 -5.11
CA ALA A 86 5.24 -6.14 -4.13
C ALA A 86 4.24 -6.24 -2.96
N ALA A 87 3.69 -5.13 -2.49
CA ALA A 87 2.67 -5.13 -1.43
C ALA A 87 1.38 -5.84 -1.88
N LEU A 88 0.95 -5.62 -3.13
CA LEU A 88 -0.21 -6.30 -3.70
C LEU A 88 0.06 -7.79 -3.93
N GLN A 89 1.29 -8.16 -4.31
CA GLN A 89 1.71 -9.55 -4.49
C GLN A 89 1.76 -10.35 -3.17
N GLU A 90 1.95 -9.70 -2.02
CA GLU A 90 1.80 -10.37 -0.70
C GLU A 90 0.36 -10.86 -0.47
N VAL A 91 -0.63 -10.22 -1.12
CA VAL A 91 -2.04 -10.61 -1.06
C VAL A 91 -2.40 -11.64 -2.12
N ASP A 92 -1.94 -11.41 -3.35
CA ASP A 92 -2.19 -12.29 -4.49
C ASP A 92 -1.02 -12.21 -5.49
N HIS A 93 -0.29 -13.31 -5.61
CA HIS A 93 0.91 -13.40 -6.46
C HIS A 93 0.64 -13.17 -7.96
N THR A 94 -0.61 -13.24 -8.40
CA THR A 94 -0.98 -12.99 -9.79
C THR A 94 -1.05 -11.51 -10.11
N ILE A 95 -1.33 -10.65 -9.11
CA ILE A 95 -1.39 -9.21 -9.28
C ILE A 95 0.00 -8.65 -9.56
N GLY A 96 0.12 -7.81 -10.56
CA GLY A 96 1.36 -7.13 -10.92
C GLY A 96 2.39 -8.00 -11.64
N SER A 97 1.99 -9.14 -12.19
CA SER A 97 2.90 -9.99 -12.97
C SER A 97 3.44 -9.28 -14.21
N GLU A 98 2.57 -8.60 -14.96
CA GLU A 98 2.97 -7.78 -16.11
C GLU A 98 3.80 -6.56 -15.68
N ALA A 99 3.39 -5.87 -14.62
CA ALA A 99 4.12 -4.75 -14.05
C ALA A 99 5.55 -5.15 -13.64
N SER A 100 5.72 -6.34 -13.05
CA SER A 100 7.04 -6.88 -12.70
C SER A 100 7.90 -7.13 -13.94
N GLN A 101 7.32 -7.62 -15.04
CA GLN A 101 8.03 -7.81 -16.30
C GLN A 101 8.45 -6.47 -16.92
N LEU A 102 7.62 -5.44 -16.84
CA LEU A 102 7.97 -4.10 -17.31
C LEU A 102 9.19 -3.55 -16.57
N PHE A 103 9.29 -3.75 -15.25
CA PHE A 103 10.49 -3.36 -14.48
C PHE A 103 11.74 -4.15 -14.84
N LEU A 104 11.61 -5.39 -15.28
CA LEU A 104 12.74 -6.19 -15.74
C LEU A 104 13.19 -5.80 -17.15
N ALA A 105 12.25 -5.44 -18.02
CA ALA A 105 12.51 -5.08 -19.42
C ALA A 105 13.05 -3.65 -19.58
N SER A 106 12.64 -2.74 -18.72
CA SER A 106 13.02 -1.32 -18.77
C SER A 106 13.16 -0.75 -17.37
N GLN A 107 14.25 0.00 -17.14
CA GLN A 107 14.44 0.73 -15.88
C GLN A 107 13.48 1.92 -15.71
N GLN A 108 12.81 2.33 -16.79
CA GLN A 108 11.89 3.46 -16.82
C GLN A 108 10.55 3.05 -17.42
N ALA A 109 9.89 2.06 -16.80
CA ALA A 109 8.52 1.75 -17.17
C ALA A 109 7.63 2.97 -16.86
N PRO A 110 6.79 3.44 -17.81
CA PRO A 110 5.88 4.55 -17.55
C PRO A 110 4.93 4.21 -16.39
N ALA A 111 4.81 5.12 -15.44
CA ALA A 111 3.99 4.91 -14.24
C ALA A 111 2.54 4.55 -14.60
N GLU A 112 1.96 5.23 -15.57
CA GLU A 112 0.60 4.97 -16.04
C GLU A 112 0.43 3.54 -16.58
N THR A 113 1.40 3.02 -17.31
CA THR A 113 1.36 1.64 -17.84
C THR A 113 1.36 0.63 -16.70
N VAL A 114 2.22 0.83 -15.70
CA VAL A 114 2.30 -0.04 -14.51
C VAL A 114 0.99 0.00 -13.72
N LEU A 115 0.44 1.19 -13.49
CA LEU A 115 -0.79 1.37 -12.72
C LEU A 115 -2.01 0.80 -13.47
N THR A 116 -2.09 0.99 -14.78
CA THR A 116 -3.15 0.40 -15.61
C THR A 116 -3.13 -1.13 -15.53
N SER A 117 -1.93 -1.74 -15.63
CA SER A 117 -1.78 -3.19 -15.47
C SER A 117 -2.25 -3.64 -14.08
N LEU A 118 -1.88 -2.94 -13.01
CA LEU A 118 -2.33 -3.26 -11.66
C LEU A 118 -3.85 -3.17 -11.48
N ILE A 119 -4.48 -2.13 -12.04
CA ILE A 119 -5.95 -1.96 -11.98
C ILE A 119 -6.64 -3.12 -12.69
N ASN A 120 -6.16 -3.50 -13.88
CA ASN A 120 -6.71 -4.63 -14.62
C ASN A 120 -6.56 -5.95 -13.86
N ASP A 121 -5.40 -6.20 -13.24
CA ASP A 121 -5.18 -7.40 -12.44
C ASP A 121 -6.09 -7.45 -11.21
N LEU A 122 -6.31 -6.30 -10.55
CA LEU A 122 -7.23 -6.19 -9.41
C LEU A 122 -8.68 -6.44 -9.82
N ASP A 123 -9.10 -5.93 -10.98
CA ASP A 123 -10.44 -6.18 -11.54
C ASP A 123 -10.63 -7.66 -11.86
N ILE A 124 -9.64 -8.30 -12.50
CA ILE A 124 -9.66 -9.74 -12.80
C ILE A 124 -9.70 -10.58 -11.52
N ALA A 125 -8.96 -10.19 -10.47
CA ALA A 125 -8.98 -10.88 -9.19
C ALA A 125 -10.36 -10.86 -8.52
N GLY A 126 -11.19 -9.85 -8.82
CA GLY A 126 -12.61 -9.78 -8.49
C GLY A 126 -12.91 -9.76 -6.99
N ARG A 127 -11.94 -9.37 -6.15
CA ARG A 127 -12.12 -9.27 -4.69
C ARG A 127 -11.62 -7.93 -4.18
N GLU A 128 -12.38 -7.38 -3.25
CA GLU A 128 -12.00 -6.17 -2.55
C GLU A 128 -10.71 -6.40 -1.77
N THR A 129 -9.75 -5.48 -1.92
CA THR A 129 -8.45 -5.49 -1.24
C THR A 129 -8.19 -4.11 -0.66
N ALA A 130 -7.87 -4.04 0.61
CA ALA A 130 -7.44 -2.79 1.22
C ALA A 130 -5.94 -2.56 0.98
N LEU A 131 -5.58 -1.42 0.42
CA LEU A 131 -4.19 -0.96 0.33
C LEU A 131 -3.93 0.07 1.43
N VAL A 132 -2.99 -0.22 2.33
CA VAL A 132 -2.56 0.70 3.37
C VAL A 132 -1.21 1.31 3.01
N LEU A 133 -1.17 2.63 2.90
CA LEU A 133 0.04 3.42 2.74
C LEU A 133 0.35 4.10 4.08
N ASP A 134 1.17 3.44 4.90
CA ASP A 134 1.57 3.95 6.21
C ASP A 134 2.72 4.94 6.08
N ASP A 135 2.79 5.91 6.98
CA ASP A 135 3.80 6.97 6.96
C ASP A 135 3.83 7.82 5.68
N TYR A 136 2.67 8.02 5.06
CA TYR A 136 2.51 8.77 3.81
C TYR A 136 3.03 10.22 3.89
N GLN A 137 3.17 10.78 5.10
CA GLN A 137 3.74 12.11 5.32
C GLN A 137 5.20 12.26 4.85
N PHE A 138 5.91 11.17 4.58
CA PHE A 138 7.26 11.22 4.00
C PHE A 138 7.28 11.45 2.49
N ILE A 139 6.12 11.31 1.83
CA ILE A 139 5.98 11.54 0.40
C ILE A 139 5.76 13.02 0.15
N SER A 140 6.60 13.59 -0.73
CA SER A 140 6.53 14.97 -1.19
C SER A 140 6.63 15.11 -2.71
N ASN A 141 6.92 14.03 -3.42
CA ASN A 141 7.01 14.03 -4.88
C ASN A 141 5.61 14.00 -5.49
N GLN A 142 5.28 15.04 -6.29
CA GLN A 142 3.99 15.18 -6.95
C GLN A 142 3.65 13.97 -7.83
N ALA A 143 4.62 13.40 -8.52
CA ALA A 143 4.38 12.23 -9.39
C ALA A 143 3.98 10.97 -8.61
N VAL A 144 4.40 10.81 -7.33
CA VAL A 144 3.92 9.73 -6.45
C VAL A 144 2.48 10.02 -6.00
N HIS A 145 2.15 11.28 -5.69
CA HIS A 145 0.76 11.66 -5.37
C HIS A 145 -0.18 11.40 -6.55
N GLU A 146 0.25 11.72 -7.77
CA GLU A 146 -0.50 11.46 -9.00
C GLU A 146 -0.68 9.95 -9.24
N ALA A 147 0.35 9.14 -8.98
CA ALA A 147 0.26 7.69 -9.07
C ALA A 147 -0.77 7.12 -8.07
N VAL A 148 -0.81 7.62 -6.84
CA VAL A 148 -1.81 7.23 -5.85
C VAL A 148 -3.21 7.68 -6.27
N ALA A 149 -3.35 8.91 -6.76
CA ALA A 149 -4.63 9.44 -7.25
C ALA A 149 -5.18 8.65 -8.46
N PHE A 150 -4.30 8.08 -9.28
CA PHE A 150 -4.70 7.25 -10.42
C PHE A 150 -5.34 5.93 -10.00
N LEU A 151 -5.01 5.41 -8.80
CA LEU A 151 -5.56 4.15 -8.25
C LEU A 151 -6.93 4.33 -7.58
N ILE A 152 -7.33 5.55 -7.25
CA ILE A 152 -8.57 5.90 -6.55
C ILE A 152 -9.70 6.19 -7.53
#